data_1e89b76f59a2b1de3a62c523c22df439
#
_entry.id   1e89b76f59a2b1de3a62c523c22df439
#
_cell.length_a   1.000
_cell.length_b   1.000
_cell.length_c   1.000
_cell.angle_alpha   90.00
_cell.angle_beta   90.00
_cell.angle_gamma   90.00
#
_symmetry.space_group_name_H-M   'P 1'
#
loop_
_entity.id
_entity.type
_entity.pdbx_description
1 polymer ?
#
loop_
_entity_poly.entity_id
_entity_poly.type
_entity_poly.pdbx_seq_one_letter_code
_entity_poly.pdbx_strand_id
1 'polypeptide(L)'
;MSYIHIIVLFEIFIFLIALYFIMKIHMKNSRMSIEKDFIDMYIDSIEKMIEKAGVSLSIKTYLIILIVAPLITGIIVYFLSQNAVFSVLIGAFGLFTPRGVVALIAYDNQKKFEERYAKSLRQLSASLEAGSSILNAVTEVSACPFLHDTIRKKYAKLSSDLMMGVSVTDAFKSFAEGTNSQDAEDVALAIDVQNAVGGHEADVIRDISNNIYSRIMLRRETKSILTDTTIMVRVFDILPYIIIIGFTMLNKQFIEIYFSNPVYVLVYIGFLVTPLIGSLLNHRTIKKIKKGA
;
A
#
# COMPACT_ATOMS: atom_id res chain seq x y z
N MET A 1 -24.47 -34.37 -12.92
CA MET A 1 -25.07 -33.09 -13.38
C MET A 1 -25.74 -32.26 -12.27
N SER A 2 -26.29 -32.87 -11.21
CA SER A 2 -27.01 -32.10 -10.13
C SER A 2 -26.12 -31.20 -9.26
N TYR A 3 -24.89 -31.58 -8.97
CA TYR A 3 -24.03 -30.80 -8.05
C TYR A 3 -23.53 -29.49 -8.66
N ILE A 4 -23.32 -29.42 -9.96
CA ILE A 4 -22.90 -28.20 -10.65
C ILE A 4 -23.97 -27.11 -10.55
N HIS A 5 -25.25 -27.48 -10.69
CA HIS A 5 -26.36 -26.54 -10.57
C HIS A 5 -26.51 -26.01 -9.13
N ILE A 6 -26.26 -26.85 -8.12
CA ILE A 6 -26.32 -26.43 -6.72
C ILE A 6 -25.22 -25.41 -6.38
N ILE A 7 -24.03 -25.61 -6.92
CA ILE A 7 -22.89 -24.73 -6.67
C ILE A 7 -23.03 -23.40 -7.41
N VAL A 8 -23.49 -23.43 -8.66
CA VAL A 8 -23.83 -22.21 -9.42
C VAL A 8 -24.96 -21.43 -8.72
N LEU A 9 -25.97 -22.12 -8.18
CA LEU A 9 -27.02 -21.50 -7.38
C LEU A 9 -26.48 -20.91 -6.08
N PHE A 10 -25.51 -21.53 -5.44
CA PHE A 10 -24.87 -21.03 -4.22
C PHE A 10 -23.98 -19.80 -4.51
N GLU A 11 -23.25 -19.78 -5.62
CA GLU A 11 -22.49 -18.59 -6.07
C GLU A 11 -23.43 -17.42 -6.44
N ILE A 12 -24.53 -17.71 -7.15
CA ILE A 12 -25.57 -16.74 -7.45
C ILE A 12 -26.23 -16.23 -6.15
N PHE A 13 -26.46 -17.11 -5.17
CA PHE A 13 -27.02 -16.74 -3.88
C PHE A 13 -26.08 -15.83 -3.06
N ILE A 14 -24.78 -16.13 -3.02
CA ILE A 14 -23.79 -15.25 -2.41
C ILE A 14 -23.72 -13.90 -3.15
N PHE A 15 -23.78 -13.93 -4.48
CA PHE A 15 -23.83 -12.71 -5.30
C PHE A 15 -25.09 -11.87 -5.00
N LEU A 16 -26.26 -12.51 -4.88
CA LEU A 16 -27.51 -11.83 -4.54
C LEU A 16 -27.50 -11.27 -3.12
N ILE A 17 -26.89 -11.97 -2.16
CA ILE A 17 -26.68 -11.44 -0.79
C ILE A 17 -25.77 -10.23 -0.83
N ALA A 18 -24.67 -10.29 -1.56
CA ALA A 18 -23.73 -9.19 -1.71
C ALA A 18 -24.38 -7.98 -2.41
N LEU A 19 -25.15 -8.25 -3.48
CA LEU A 19 -25.94 -7.23 -4.21
C LEU A 19 -27.04 -6.63 -3.32
N TYR A 20 -27.72 -7.45 -2.53
CA TYR A 20 -28.70 -7.01 -1.53
C TYR A 20 -28.04 -6.10 -0.47
N PHE A 21 -26.86 -6.45 0.03
CA PHE A 21 -26.10 -5.61 0.96
C PHE A 21 -25.70 -4.28 0.33
N ILE A 22 -25.24 -4.28 -0.92
CA ILE A 22 -24.92 -3.04 -1.67
C ILE A 22 -26.17 -2.20 -1.89
N MET A 23 -27.29 -2.80 -2.32
CA MET A 23 -28.56 -2.09 -2.47
C MET A 23 -29.05 -1.54 -1.14
N LYS A 24 -28.94 -2.29 -0.05
CA LYS A 24 -29.29 -1.84 1.30
C LYS A 24 -28.45 -0.64 1.76
N ILE A 25 -27.15 -0.63 1.43
CA ILE A 25 -26.27 0.52 1.66
C ILE A 25 -26.67 1.73 0.79
N HIS A 26 -27.14 1.47 -0.43
CA HIS A 26 -27.57 2.53 -1.35
C HIS A 26 -28.99 3.08 -1.03
N MET A 27 -29.86 2.25 -0.49
CA MET A 27 -31.25 2.60 -0.12
C MET A 27 -31.41 3.13 1.31
N LYS A 28 -30.32 3.56 1.97
CA LYS A 28 -30.34 4.06 3.35
C LYS A 28 -30.99 5.44 3.46
N ASN A 29 -32.31 5.44 3.41
CA ASN A 29 -33.12 6.38 4.15
C ASN A 29 -34.19 5.56 4.89
N SER A 30 -34.04 5.43 6.20
CA SER A 30 -35.02 4.92 7.19
C SER A 30 -34.76 3.53 7.79
N ARG A 31 -34.41 3.58 9.09
CA ARG A 31 -34.70 2.63 10.18
C ARG A 31 -33.93 1.30 10.22
N MET A 32 -32.91 1.24 11.05
CA MET A 32 -32.73 0.28 12.16
C MET A 32 -31.37 0.48 12.87
N SER A 33 -31.34 0.51 14.21
CA SER A 33 -30.26 1.14 14.98
C SER A 33 -29.11 0.23 15.44
N ILE A 34 -29.18 -1.08 15.33
CA ILE A 34 -28.13 -1.99 15.88
C ILE A 34 -27.23 -2.57 14.78
N GLU A 35 -27.80 -2.91 13.63
CA GLU A 35 -27.02 -3.38 12.45
C GLU A 35 -26.28 -2.23 11.75
N LYS A 36 -26.73 -1.00 12.02
CA LYS A 36 -26.18 0.26 11.53
C LYS A 36 -24.77 0.52 12.07
N ASP A 37 -24.55 0.28 13.36
CA ASP A 37 -23.28 0.57 14.02
C ASP A 37 -22.13 -0.27 13.48
N PHE A 38 -22.36 -1.53 13.14
CA PHE A 38 -21.30 -2.42 12.66
C PHE A 38 -20.86 -2.08 11.23
N ILE A 39 -21.83 -1.79 10.36
CA ILE A 39 -21.55 -1.39 8.97
C ILE A 39 -20.93 0.00 8.92
N ASP A 40 -21.45 0.94 9.70
CA ASP A 40 -20.93 2.30 9.78
C ASP A 40 -19.51 2.30 10.38
N MET A 41 -19.23 1.48 11.38
CA MET A 41 -17.89 1.28 11.95
C MET A 41 -16.92 0.64 10.93
N TYR A 42 -17.40 -0.33 10.12
CA TYR A 42 -16.58 -0.96 9.08
C TYR A 42 -16.28 0.03 7.93
N ILE A 43 -17.28 0.82 7.50
CA ILE A 43 -17.12 1.86 6.48
C ILE A 43 -16.18 2.96 6.97
N ASP A 44 -16.32 3.43 8.20
CA ASP A 44 -15.44 4.42 8.83
C ASP A 44 -13.99 3.89 8.95
N SER A 45 -13.82 2.61 9.27
CA SER A 45 -12.51 1.97 9.28
C SER A 45 -11.86 1.91 7.90
N ILE A 46 -12.65 1.64 6.83
CA ILE A 46 -12.17 1.64 5.45
C ILE A 46 -11.85 3.08 5.01
N GLU A 47 -12.70 4.04 5.34
CA GLU A 47 -12.50 5.45 5.02
C GLU A 47 -11.20 5.98 5.63
N LYS A 48 -10.98 5.74 6.91
CA LYS A 48 -9.73 6.06 7.60
C LYS A 48 -8.52 5.35 7.00
N MET A 49 -8.69 4.10 6.56
CA MET A 49 -7.62 3.35 5.89
C MET A 49 -7.28 3.96 4.52
N ILE A 50 -8.27 4.34 3.73
CA ILE A 50 -8.11 4.98 2.41
C ILE A 50 -7.50 6.39 2.57
N GLU A 51 -7.98 7.16 3.53
CA GLU A 51 -7.47 8.50 3.83
C GLU A 51 -6.02 8.46 4.30
N LYS A 52 -5.69 7.59 5.26
CA LYS A 52 -4.30 7.36 5.69
C LYS A 52 -3.40 6.85 4.57
N ALA A 53 -3.96 6.10 3.63
CA ALA A 53 -3.25 5.62 2.45
C ALA A 53 -2.97 6.74 1.43
N GLY A 54 -3.56 7.92 1.56
CA GLY A 54 -3.46 9.01 0.59
C GLY A 54 -3.95 8.61 -0.81
N VAL A 55 -4.95 7.72 -0.86
CA VAL A 55 -5.49 7.17 -2.10
C VAL A 55 -6.80 7.86 -2.42
N SER A 56 -6.96 8.37 -3.63
CA SER A 56 -8.21 8.96 -4.12
C SER A 56 -9.23 7.89 -4.55
N LEU A 57 -9.35 6.80 -3.78
CA LEU A 57 -10.34 5.76 -4.01
C LEU A 57 -11.65 6.09 -3.30
N SER A 58 -12.74 6.11 -4.06
CA SER A 58 -14.07 6.19 -3.46
C SER A 58 -14.39 4.88 -2.71
N ILE A 59 -15.06 4.98 -1.56
CA ILE A 59 -15.57 3.83 -0.81
C ILE A 59 -16.40 2.91 -1.72
N LYS A 60 -17.17 3.49 -2.66
CA LYS A 60 -17.93 2.73 -3.64
C LYS A 60 -17.04 1.83 -4.51
N THR A 61 -15.92 2.37 -4.99
CA THR A 61 -14.96 1.61 -5.81
C THR A 61 -14.31 0.50 -4.99
N TYR A 62 -13.96 0.75 -3.73
CA TYR A 62 -13.43 -0.27 -2.84
C TYR A 62 -14.41 -1.43 -2.64
N LEU A 63 -15.70 -1.13 -2.38
CA LEU A 63 -16.74 -2.13 -2.20
C LEU A 63 -17.02 -2.93 -3.48
N ILE A 64 -16.97 -2.28 -4.65
CA ILE A 64 -17.06 -2.98 -5.95
C ILE A 64 -15.91 -3.97 -6.10
N ILE A 65 -14.68 -3.56 -5.83
CA ILE A 65 -13.51 -4.44 -5.92
C ILE A 65 -13.63 -5.61 -4.93
N LEU A 66 -14.14 -5.36 -3.72
CA LEU A 66 -14.34 -6.39 -2.68
C LEU A 66 -15.25 -7.52 -3.14
N ILE A 67 -16.21 -7.24 -4.03
CA ILE A 67 -17.16 -8.24 -4.55
C ILE A 67 -16.68 -8.83 -5.88
N VAL A 68 -16.18 -8.00 -6.76
CA VAL A 68 -15.79 -8.42 -8.12
C VAL A 68 -14.52 -9.27 -8.11
N ALA A 69 -13.56 -8.97 -7.22
CA ALA A 69 -12.30 -9.70 -7.17
C ALA A 69 -12.48 -11.20 -6.83
N PRO A 70 -13.22 -11.60 -5.77
CA PRO A 70 -13.45 -13.02 -5.48
C PRO A 70 -14.24 -13.74 -6.58
N LEU A 71 -15.16 -13.06 -7.25
CA LEU A 71 -15.92 -13.64 -8.36
C LEU A 71 -15.01 -13.92 -9.56
N ILE A 72 -14.18 -12.97 -9.95
CA ILE A 72 -13.25 -13.15 -11.07
C ILE A 72 -12.25 -14.26 -10.75
N THR A 73 -11.67 -14.27 -9.54
CA THR A 73 -10.72 -15.33 -9.15
C THR A 73 -11.39 -16.70 -9.09
N GLY A 74 -12.61 -16.79 -8.57
CA GLY A 74 -13.40 -18.03 -8.54
C GLY A 74 -13.71 -18.57 -9.93
N ILE A 75 -14.16 -17.71 -10.86
CA ILE A 75 -14.45 -18.07 -12.24
C ILE A 75 -13.18 -18.56 -12.96
N ILE A 76 -12.07 -17.85 -12.85
CA ILE A 76 -10.80 -18.26 -13.48
C ILE A 76 -10.37 -19.62 -12.98
N VAL A 77 -10.41 -19.84 -11.66
CA VAL A 77 -10.03 -21.12 -11.05
C VAL A 77 -10.98 -22.24 -11.47
N TYR A 78 -12.27 -21.97 -11.62
CA TYR A 78 -13.24 -22.95 -12.09
C TYR A 78 -12.94 -23.40 -13.53
N PHE A 79 -12.64 -22.46 -14.43
CA PHE A 79 -12.28 -22.83 -15.82
C PHE A 79 -10.98 -23.64 -15.90
N LEU A 80 -10.03 -23.39 -15.00
CA LEU A 80 -8.74 -24.08 -14.97
C LEU A 80 -8.84 -25.47 -14.30
N SER A 81 -9.53 -25.56 -13.15
CA SER A 81 -9.56 -26.77 -12.33
C SER A 81 -10.75 -27.69 -12.61
N GLN A 82 -11.79 -27.18 -13.28
CA GLN A 82 -13.08 -27.89 -13.47
C GLN A 82 -13.68 -28.42 -12.15
N ASN A 83 -13.20 -27.90 -11.01
CA ASN A 83 -13.60 -28.32 -9.68
C ASN A 83 -14.15 -27.14 -8.89
N ALA A 84 -15.46 -27.20 -8.61
CA ALA A 84 -16.18 -26.11 -7.98
C ALA A 84 -15.76 -25.87 -6.52
N VAL A 85 -15.37 -26.93 -5.78
CA VAL A 85 -14.94 -26.78 -4.38
C VAL A 85 -13.62 -25.98 -4.31
N PHE A 86 -12.67 -26.27 -5.19
CA PHE A 86 -11.43 -25.50 -5.30
C PHE A 86 -11.69 -24.07 -5.72
N SER A 87 -12.63 -23.84 -6.63
CA SER A 87 -12.98 -22.50 -7.11
C SER A 87 -13.53 -21.62 -6.01
N VAL A 88 -14.42 -22.15 -5.15
CA VAL A 88 -14.99 -21.42 -4.02
C VAL A 88 -13.91 -21.13 -2.96
N LEU A 89 -13.07 -22.10 -2.63
CA LEU A 89 -12.00 -21.92 -1.63
C LEU A 89 -10.99 -20.86 -2.07
N ILE A 90 -10.52 -20.92 -3.32
CA ILE A 90 -9.54 -19.96 -3.82
C ILE A 90 -10.21 -18.61 -4.10
N GLY A 91 -11.45 -18.59 -4.58
CA GLY A 91 -12.24 -17.38 -4.76
C GLY A 91 -12.40 -16.60 -3.45
N ALA A 92 -12.59 -17.28 -2.32
CA ALA A 92 -12.67 -16.64 -1.00
C ALA A 92 -11.38 -15.86 -0.64
N PHE A 93 -10.20 -16.28 -1.10
CA PHE A 93 -8.97 -15.48 -0.94
C PHE A 93 -9.01 -14.15 -1.69
N GLY A 94 -9.84 -14.05 -2.72
CA GLY A 94 -10.10 -12.79 -3.43
C GLY A 94 -10.64 -11.67 -2.53
N LEU A 95 -11.25 -11.98 -1.38
CA LEU A 95 -11.71 -10.99 -0.40
C LEU A 95 -10.56 -10.19 0.24
N PHE A 96 -9.35 -10.73 0.26
CA PHE A 96 -8.18 -10.04 0.79
C PHE A 96 -7.52 -9.09 -0.23
N THR A 97 -7.85 -9.22 -1.53
CA THR A 97 -7.22 -8.43 -2.60
C THR A 97 -7.42 -6.93 -2.46
N PRO A 98 -8.59 -6.37 -2.09
CA PRO A 98 -8.77 -4.92 -1.99
C PRO A 98 -7.86 -4.30 -0.92
N ARG A 99 -7.71 -4.98 0.22
CA ARG A 99 -6.79 -4.52 1.28
C ARG A 99 -5.33 -4.55 0.81
N GLY A 100 -4.93 -5.60 0.10
CA GLY A 100 -3.61 -5.70 -0.49
C GLY A 100 -3.33 -4.60 -1.51
N VAL A 101 -4.28 -4.33 -2.40
CA VAL A 101 -4.17 -3.26 -3.40
C VAL A 101 -4.06 -1.88 -2.74
N VAL A 102 -4.92 -1.57 -1.77
CA VAL A 102 -4.85 -0.29 -1.03
C VAL A 102 -3.52 -0.17 -0.29
N ALA A 103 -3.06 -1.23 0.37
CA ALA A 103 -1.78 -1.22 1.08
C ALA A 103 -0.58 -1.00 0.12
N LEU A 104 -0.62 -1.58 -1.08
CA LEU A 104 0.43 -1.38 -2.11
C LEU A 104 0.43 0.06 -2.62
N ILE A 105 -0.75 0.62 -2.91
CA ILE A 105 -0.89 2.02 -3.38
C ILE A 105 -0.47 2.98 -2.26
N ALA A 106 -0.87 2.73 -1.02
CA ALA A 106 -0.46 3.50 0.15
C ALA A 106 1.06 3.52 0.30
N TYR A 107 1.69 2.36 0.20
CA TYR A 107 3.15 2.24 0.27
C TYR A 107 3.86 3.01 -0.85
N ASP A 108 3.34 2.94 -2.08
CA ASP A 108 3.91 3.66 -3.23
C ASP A 108 3.72 5.18 -3.09
N ASN A 109 2.55 5.62 -2.64
CA ASN A 109 2.25 7.03 -2.38
C ASN A 109 3.13 7.59 -1.26
N GLN A 110 3.28 6.85 -0.16
CA GLN A 110 4.13 7.23 0.96
C GLN A 110 5.58 7.39 0.50
N LYS A 111 6.09 6.42 -0.25
CA LYS A 111 7.44 6.47 -0.79
C LYS A 111 7.66 7.64 -1.75
N LYS A 112 6.71 7.89 -2.66
CA LYS A 112 6.74 9.05 -3.54
C LYS A 112 6.69 10.35 -2.75
N PHE A 113 5.92 10.39 -1.66
CA PHE A 113 5.88 11.54 -0.76
C PHE A 113 7.24 11.77 -0.11
N GLU A 114 7.86 10.76 0.49
CA GLU A 114 9.18 10.86 1.13
C GLU A 114 10.25 11.38 0.15
N GLU A 115 10.28 10.85 -1.08
CA GLU A 115 11.20 11.30 -2.11
C GLU A 115 10.99 12.77 -2.51
N ARG A 116 9.75 13.22 -2.56
CA ARG A 116 9.38 14.61 -2.86
C ARG A 116 9.69 15.52 -1.67
N TYR A 117 9.43 15.03 -0.47
CA TYR A 117 9.71 15.73 0.77
C TYR A 117 11.22 15.96 0.95
N ALA A 118 12.03 14.95 0.69
CA ALA A 118 13.49 15.11 0.73
C ALA A 118 14.01 16.21 -0.22
N LYS A 119 13.42 16.31 -1.42
CA LYS A 119 13.78 17.39 -2.35
C LYS A 119 13.37 18.76 -1.82
N SER A 120 12.21 18.87 -1.16
CA SER A 120 11.77 20.11 -0.55
C SER A 120 12.62 20.49 0.67
N LEU A 121 13.05 19.51 1.47
CA LEU A 121 13.97 19.73 2.57
C LEU A 121 15.32 20.26 2.09
N ARG A 122 15.84 19.76 0.96
CA ARG A 122 17.05 20.30 0.37
C ARG A 122 16.91 21.77 -0.03
N GLN A 123 15.76 22.12 -0.66
CA GLN A 123 15.49 23.54 -1.01
C GLN A 123 15.38 24.41 0.25
N LEU A 124 14.67 23.88 1.27
CA LEU A 124 14.53 24.55 2.56
C LEU A 124 15.90 24.80 3.21
N SER A 125 16.74 23.75 3.26
CA SER A 125 18.10 23.84 3.80
C SER A 125 18.95 24.88 3.05
N ALA A 126 18.90 24.87 1.73
CA ALA A 126 19.66 25.83 0.91
C ALA A 126 19.23 27.29 1.17
N SER A 127 17.92 27.56 1.33
CA SER A 127 17.43 28.89 1.66
C SER A 127 17.88 29.34 3.07
N LEU A 128 17.87 28.40 4.04
CA LEU A 128 18.36 28.69 5.41
C LEU A 128 19.88 28.91 5.43
N GLU A 129 20.64 28.14 4.66
CA GLU A 129 22.10 28.34 4.48
C GLU A 129 22.42 29.69 3.86
N ALA A 130 21.56 30.21 2.98
CA ALA A 130 21.66 31.54 2.41
C ALA A 130 21.26 32.68 3.40
N GLY A 131 20.89 32.33 4.65
CA GLY A 131 20.51 33.30 5.69
C GLY A 131 19.05 33.74 5.64
N SER A 132 18.19 33.05 4.90
CA SER A 132 16.75 33.33 4.91
C SER A 132 16.14 32.99 6.27
N SER A 133 15.12 33.76 6.70
CA SER A 133 14.31 33.37 7.85
C SER A 133 13.50 32.11 7.54
N ILE A 134 13.07 31.36 8.59
CA ILE A 134 12.27 30.13 8.42
C ILE A 134 11.02 30.40 7.60
N LEU A 135 10.30 31.50 7.89
CA LEU A 135 9.09 31.90 7.15
C LEU A 135 9.39 32.13 5.67
N ASN A 136 10.46 32.86 5.36
CA ASN A 136 10.82 33.15 3.97
C ASN A 136 11.25 31.86 3.24
N ALA A 137 12.06 31.00 3.87
CA ALA A 137 12.51 29.73 3.31
C ALA A 137 11.32 28.80 3.04
N VAL A 138 10.37 28.68 3.96
CA VAL A 138 9.14 27.87 3.78
C VAL A 138 8.27 28.45 2.65
N THR A 139 8.13 29.75 2.57
CA THR A 139 7.38 30.43 1.50
C THR A 139 8.02 30.21 0.13
N GLU A 140 9.34 30.29 0.03
CA GLU A 140 10.08 29.99 -1.20
C GLU A 140 9.87 28.56 -1.65
N VAL A 141 9.93 27.57 -0.73
CA VAL A 141 9.64 26.17 -1.02
C VAL A 141 8.21 25.99 -1.54
N SER A 142 7.24 26.69 -0.95
CA SER A 142 5.83 26.63 -1.37
C SER A 142 5.61 27.18 -2.80
N ALA A 143 6.39 28.16 -3.20
CA ALA A 143 6.33 28.80 -4.51
C ALA A 143 7.21 28.11 -5.57
N CYS A 144 8.08 27.19 -5.19
CA CYS A 144 9.07 26.58 -6.09
C CYS A 144 8.42 25.74 -7.20
N PRO A 145 8.54 26.11 -8.48
CA PRO A 145 7.87 25.43 -9.59
C PRO A 145 8.42 24.03 -9.88
N PHE A 146 9.64 23.74 -9.43
CA PHE A 146 10.30 22.44 -9.61
C PHE A 146 9.84 21.38 -8.62
N LEU A 147 9.11 21.79 -7.57
CA LEU A 147 8.55 20.88 -6.59
C LEU A 147 7.14 20.43 -6.99
N HIS A 148 6.81 19.21 -6.62
CA HIS A 148 5.50 18.64 -6.92
C HIS A 148 4.38 19.35 -6.15
N ASP A 149 3.22 19.55 -6.80
CA ASP A 149 2.09 20.29 -6.24
C ASP A 149 1.63 19.80 -4.86
N THR A 150 1.67 18.49 -4.63
CA THR A 150 1.31 17.92 -3.33
C THR A 150 2.18 18.47 -2.19
N ILE A 151 3.49 18.62 -2.44
CA ILE A 151 4.43 19.19 -1.47
C ILE A 151 4.22 20.70 -1.35
N ARG A 152 4.11 21.39 -2.47
CA ARG A 152 3.90 22.85 -2.51
C ARG A 152 2.66 23.25 -1.70
N LYS A 153 1.53 22.54 -1.88
CA LYS A 153 0.30 22.80 -1.11
C LYS A 153 0.48 22.62 0.39
N LYS A 154 1.25 21.61 0.82
CA LYS A 154 1.55 21.40 2.25
C LYS A 154 2.45 22.48 2.81
N TYR A 155 3.48 22.89 2.06
CA TYR A 155 4.33 24.02 2.45
C TYR A 155 3.58 25.36 2.41
N ALA A 156 2.61 25.54 1.50
CA ALA A 156 1.76 26.73 1.48
C ALA A 156 0.91 26.81 2.76
N LYS A 157 0.37 25.68 3.24
CA LYS A 157 -0.32 25.64 4.54
C LYS A 157 0.65 25.98 5.68
N LEU A 158 1.83 25.36 5.73
CA LEU A 158 2.85 25.66 6.74
C LEU A 158 3.25 27.13 6.72
N SER A 159 3.45 27.74 5.54
CA SER A 159 3.72 29.17 5.39
C SER A 159 2.56 30.03 5.93
N SER A 160 1.32 29.65 5.63
CA SER A 160 0.14 30.34 6.14
C SER A 160 0.06 30.29 7.67
N ASP A 161 0.31 29.13 8.28
CA ASP A 161 0.30 28.94 9.73
C ASP A 161 1.37 29.84 10.40
N LEU A 162 2.58 29.88 9.85
CA LEU A 162 3.65 30.77 10.30
C LEU A 162 3.31 32.26 10.12
N MET A 163 2.69 32.65 9.00
CA MET A 163 2.23 34.02 8.77
C MET A 163 1.13 34.47 9.76
N MET A 164 0.30 33.52 10.22
CA MET A 164 -0.72 33.76 11.26
C MET A 164 -0.14 33.84 12.68
N GLY A 165 1.17 33.67 12.84
CA GLY A 165 1.86 33.77 14.12
C GLY A 165 1.87 32.46 14.92
N VAL A 166 1.55 31.33 14.30
CA VAL A 166 1.74 30.01 14.92
C VAL A 166 3.23 29.80 15.16
N SER A 167 3.60 29.22 16.31
CA SER A 167 4.99 28.91 16.60
C SER A 167 5.60 27.96 15.56
N VAL A 168 6.91 28.07 15.29
CA VAL A 168 7.60 27.19 14.35
C VAL A 168 7.40 25.71 14.74
N THR A 169 7.51 25.41 16.03
CA THR A 169 7.30 24.06 16.57
C THR A 169 5.90 23.53 16.26
N ASP A 170 4.85 24.30 16.56
CA ASP A 170 3.47 23.87 16.36
C ASP A 170 3.11 23.77 14.87
N ALA A 171 3.63 24.70 14.06
CA ALA A 171 3.43 24.67 12.61
C ALA A 171 4.05 23.44 11.97
N PHE A 172 5.27 23.05 12.36
CA PHE A 172 5.92 21.83 11.86
C PHE A 172 5.29 20.55 12.43
N LYS A 173 4.77 20.56 13.67
CA LYS A 173 3.96 19.45 14.21
C LYS A 173 2.69 19.23 13.38
N SER A 174 1.94 20.31 13.10
CA SER A 174 0.74 20.26 12.26
C SER A 174 1.06 19.76 10.83
N PHE A 175 2.18 20.19 10.27
CA PHE A 175 2.67 19.71 8.98
C PHE A 175 2.96 18.20 9.03
N ALA A 176 3.66 17.69 10.04
CA ALA A 176 3.99 16.29 10.21
C ALA A 176 2.73 15.42 10.33
N GLU A 177 1.79 15.79 11.19
CA GLU A 177 0.50 15.11 11.34
C GLU A 177 -0.27 15.03 10.02
N GLY A 178 -0.28 16.13 9.26
CA GLY A 178 -0.94 16.20 7.96
C GLY A 178 -0.26 15.41 6.85
N THR A 179 0.97 14.88 7.05
CA THR A 179 1.73 14.16 6.02
C THR A 179 1.82 12.67 6.26
N ASN A 180 1.62 12.21 7.49
CA ASN A 180 1.83 10.82 7.91
C ASN A 180 3.24 10.29 7.51
N SER A 181 4.26 11.17 7.59
CA SER A 181 5.64 10.90 7.20
C SER A 181 6.54 10.90 8.43
N GLN A 182 7.26 9.78 8.63
CA GLN A 182 8.24 9.67 9.71
C GLN A 182 9.33 10.75 9.61
N ASP A 183 9.79 11.05 8.39
CA ASP A 183 10.79 12.08 8.17
C ASP A 183 10.28 13.49 8.56
N ALA A 184 8.97 13.75 8.38
CA ALA A 184 8.36 15.00 8.83
C ALA A 184 8.20 15.06 10.36
N GLU A 185 7.88 13.92 10.98
CA GLU A 185 7.85 13.79 12.44
C GLU A 185 9.24 13.99 13.05
N ASP A 186 10.28 13.41 12.44
CA ASP A 186 11.68 13.57 12.88
C ASP A 186 12.10 15.05 12.84
N VAL A 187 11.70 15.79 11.78
CA VAL A 187 11.95 17.24 11.68
C VAL A 187 11.23 18.01 12.78
N ALA A 188 9.93 17.74 12.97
CA ALA A 188 9.13 18.43 13.98
C ALA A 188 9.66 18.16 15.41
N LEU A 189 10.05 16.91 15.69
CA LEU A 189 10.63 16.53 16.96
C LEU A 189 11.97 17.23 17.22
N ALA A 190 12.84 17.30 16.20
CA ALA A 190 14.11 17.98 16.35
C ALA A 190 13.96 19.48 16.62
N ILE A 191 12.99 20.14 15.98
CA ILE A 191 12.65 21.54 16.24
C ILE A 191 12.15 21.71 17.68
N ASP A 192 11.28 20.81 18.16
CA ASP A 192 10.71 20.84 19.51
C ASP A 192 11.82 20.72 20.58
N VAL A 193 12.74 19.78 20.40
CA VAL A 193 13.89 19.58 21.28
C VAL A 193 14.80 20.82 21.28
N GLN A 194 15.09 21.37 20.11
CA GLN A 194 15.95 22.56 19.98
C GLN A 194 15.34 23.79 20.64
N ASN A 195 14.03 23.98 20.48
CA ASN A 195 13.31 25.08 21.13
C ASN A 195 13.37 24.96 22.66
N ALA A 196 13.26 23.72 23.19
CA ALA A 196 13.38 23.47 24.64
C ALA A 196 14.80 23.77 25.19
N VAL A 197 15.85 23.63 24.36
CA VAL A 197 17.24 23.89 24.75
C VAL A 197 17.66 25.36 24.52
N GLY A 198 16.82 26.14 23.79
CA GLY A 198 17.09 27.55 23.50
C GLY A 198 18.08 27.78 22.36
N GLY A 199 18.14 26.88 21.40
CA GLY A 199 19.01 26.97 20.22
C GLY A 199 18.34 27.61 19.00
N HIS A 200 19.12 27.76 17.91
CA HIS A 200 18.62 28.25 16.63
C HIS A 200 17.88 27.16 15.86
N GLU A 201 16.55 27.27 15.74
CA GLU A 201 15.68 26.33 15.02
C GLU A 201 16.08 26.17 13.53
N ALA A 202 16.54 27.27 12.89
CA ALA A 202 17.00 27.24 11.50
C ALA A 202 18.18 26.29 11.27
N ASP A 203 19.14 26.27 12.19
CA ASP A 203 20.32 25.38 12.10
C ASP A 203 19.89 23.92 12.19
N VAL A 204 18.98 23.59 13.10
CA VAL A 204 18.46 22.22 13.24
C VAL A 204 17.68 21.78 12.02
N ILE A 205 16.80 22.65 11.50
CA ILE A 205 16.04 22.36 10.27
C ILE A 205 17.00 22.09 9.11
N ARG A 206 18.05 22.89 8.98
CA ARG A 206 19.08 22.73 7.96
C ARG A 206 19.77 21.38 8.10
N ASP A 207 20.31 21.08 9.28
CA ASP A 207 21.15 19.90 9.50
C ASP A 207 20.33 18.60 9.37
N ILE A 208 19.12 18.55 9.93
CA ILE A 208 18.23 17.39 9.78
C ILE A 208 17.75 17.23 8.33
N SER A 209 17.48 18.34 7.62
CA SER A 209 17.08 18.31 6.21
C SER A 209 18.19 17.70 5.33
N ASN A 210 19.44 18.11 5.54
CA ASN A 210 20.58 17.56 4.82
C ASN A 210 20.80 16.08 5.15
N ASN A 211 20.62 15.68 6.40
CA ASN A 211 20.74 14.28 6.82
C ASN A 211 19.66 13.40 6.19
N ILE A 212 18.40 13.83 6.23
CA ILE A 212 17.27 13.11 5.59
C ILE A 212 17.49 12.99 4.08
N TYR A 213 17.89 14.08 3.42
CA TYR A 213 18.18 14.06 1.99
C TYR A 213 19.30 13.07 1.64
N SER A 214 20.41 13.11 2.36
CA SER A 214 21.54 12.20 2.16
C SER A 214 21.14 10.74 2.37
N ARG A 215 20.38 10.45 3.42
CA ARG A 215 19.83 9.11 3.70
C ARG A 215 18.95 8.58 2.56
N ILE A 216 18.10 9.42 2.00
CA ILE A 216 17.23 9.03 0.89
C ILE A 216 18.03 8.81 -0.40
N MET A 217 19.05 9.62 -0.66
CA MET A 217 19.93 9.44 -1.82
C MET A 217 20.74 8.14 -1.72
N LEU A 218 21.31 7.82 -0.57
CA LEU A 218 22.00 6.56 -0.33
C LEU A 218 21.07 5.35 -0.51
N ARG A 219 19.83 5.43 0.00
CA ARG A 219 18.83 4.38 -0.23
C ARG A 219 18.48 4.19 -1.71
N ARG A 220 18.44 5.25 -2.48
CA ARG A 220 18.21 5.18 -3.94
C ARG A 220 19.35 4.50 -4.67
N GLU A 221 20.58 4.87 -4.33
CA GLU A 221 21.78 4.29 -4.92
C GLU A 221 21.87 2.78 -4.63
N THR A 222 21.72 2.41 -3.36
CA THR A 222 21.66 0.99 -2.94
C THR A 222 20.55 0.23 -3.66
N LYS A 223 19.37 0.84 -3.82
CA LYS A 223 18.26 0.22 -4.53
C LYS A 223 18.56 0.02 -6.02
N SER A 224 19.24 0.97 -6.66
CA SER A 224 19.64 0.85 -8.07
C SER A 224 20.56 -0.35 -8.27
N ILE A 225 21.58 -0.49 -7.42
CA ILE A 225 22.53 -1.62 -7.47
C ILE A 225 21.83 -2.97 -7.25
N LEU A 226 20.84 -3.01 -6.34
CA LEU A 226 20.11 -4.25 -6.01
C LEU A 226 18.93 -4.56 -6.97
N THR A 227 18.63 -3.67 -7.92
CA THR A 227 17.46 -3.86 -8.80
C THR A 227 17.62 -5.09 -9.68
N ASP A 228 18.78 -5.29 -10.28
CA ASP A 228 19.04 -6.42 -11.17
C ASP A 228 18.91 -7.76 -10.45
N THR A 229 19.48 -7.86 -9.26
CA THR A 229 19.34 -9.04 -8.40
C THR A 229 17.89 -9.29 -8.00
N THR A 230 17.14 -8.23 -7.69
CA THR A 230 15.72 -8.35 -7.30
C THR A 230 14.85 -8.82 -8.47
N ILE A 231 15.15 -8.38 -9.70
CA ILE A 231 14.44 -8.83 -10.90
C ILE A 231 14.72 -10.31 -11.16
N MET A 232 15.99 -10.73 -11.09
CA MET A 232 16.36 -12.15 -11.26
C MET A 232 15.63 -13.04 -10.25
N VAL A 233 15.62 -12.67 -8.96
CA VAL A 233 14.92 -13.43 -7.92
C VAL A 233 13.43 -13.53 -8.23
N ARG A 234 12.77 -12.47 -8.68
CA ARG A 234 11.35 -12.52 -9.06
C ARG A 234 11.08 -13.43 -10.25
N VAL A 235 11.97 -13.42 -11.24
CA VAL A 235 11.84 -14.34 -12.39
C VAL A 235 11.94 -15.78 -11.91
N PHE A 236 12.91 -16.11 -11.07
CA PHE A 236 13.06 -17.45 -10.50
C PHE A 236 11.91 -17.86 -9.59
N ASP A 237 11.29 -16.91 -8.87
CA ASP A 237 10.10 -17.18 -8.04
C ASP A 237 8.86 -17.52 -8.89
N ILE A 238 8.70 -16.92 -10.07
CA ILE A 238 7.53 -17.09 -10.94
C ILE A 238 7.71 -18.26 -11.91
N LEU A 239 8.92 -18.51 -12.36
CA LEU A 239 9.24 -19.51 -13.40
C LEU A 239 8.67 -20.92 -13.10
N PRO A 240 8.79 -21.50 -11.88
CA PRO A 240 8.23 -22.80 -11.58
C PRO A 240 6.73 -22.89 -11.79
N TYR A 241 6.00 -21.82 -11.45
CA TYR A 241 4.54 -21.77 -11.62
C TYR A 241 4.16 -21.71 -13.08
N ILE A 242 4.87 -20.93 -13.89
CA ILE A 242 4.67 -20.88 -15.36
C ILE A 242 4.88 -22.26 -15.96
N ILE A 243 5.92 -22.96 -15.54
CA ILE A 243 6.22 -24.32 -16.02
C ILE A 243 5.11 -25.29 -15.63
N ILE A 244 4.68 -25.29 -14.36
CA ILE A 244 3.61 -26.18 -13.88
C ILE A 244 2.30 -25.90 -14.61
N ILE A 245 1.92 -24.64 -14.77
CA ILE A 245 0.71 -24.23 -15.49
C ILE A 245 0.81 -24.64 -16.95
N GLY A 246 1.96 -24.41 -17.61
CA GLY A 246 2.19 -24.78 -18.99
C GLY A 246 2.05 -26.28 -19.23
N PHE A 247 2.68 -27.12 -18.40
CA PHE A 247 2.55 -28.59 -18.49
C PHE A 247 1.11 -29.04 -18.23
N THR A 248 0.43 -28.42 -17.27
CA THR A 248 -0.96 -28.74 -16.93
C THR A 248 -1.92 -28.40 -18.08
N MET A 249 -1.69 -27.29 -18.79
CA MET A 249 -2.51 -26.88 -19.93
C MET A 249 -2.25 -27.70 -21.20
N LEU A 250 -0.99 -28.09 -21.44
CA LEU A 250 -0.60 -28.79 -22.63
C LEU A 250 -0.92 -30.32 -22.59
N ASN A 251 -1.04 -30.88 -21.40
CA ASN A 251 -1.26 -32.34 -21.26
C ASN A 251 -2.31 -32.63 -20.18
N LYS A 252 -3.57 -32.87 -20.61
CA LYS A 252 -4.67 -33.25 -19.71
C LYS A 252 -4.41 -34.56 -18.95
N GLN A 253 -3.68 -35.51 -19.54
CA GLN A 253 -3.31 -36.76 -18.86
C GLN A 253 -2.41 -36.52 -17.65
N PHE A 254 -1.64 -35.45 -17.65
CA PHE A 254 -0.79 -35.04 -16.53
C PHE A 254 -1.61 -34.80 -15.27
N ILE A 255 -2.74 -34.12 -15.40
CA ILE A 255 -3.67 -33.85 -14.28
C ILE A 255 -4.29 -35.17 -13.79
N GLU A 256 -4.77 -36.01 -14.69
CA GLU A 256 -5.42 -37.27 -14.34
C GLU A 256 -4.49 -38.20 -13.56
N ILE A 257 -3.21 -38.28 -13.93
CA ILE A 257 -2.20 -39.10 -13.25
C ILE A 257 -1.98 -38.58 -11.80
N TYR A 258 -1.82 -37.29 -11.63
CA TYR A 258 -1.58 -36.72 -10.28
C TYR A 258 -2.79 -36.81 -9.37
N PHE A 259 -4.00 -36.74 -9.91
CA PHE A 259 -5.23 -36.83 -9.11
C PHE A 259 -5.79 -38.25 -8.99
N SER A 260 -5.21 -39.22 -9.65
CA SER A 260 -5.61 -40.65 -9.57
C SER A 260 -5.18 -41.33 -8.26
N ASN A 261 -4.13 -40.83 -7.60
CA ASN A 261 -3.59 -41.44 -6.37
C ASN A 261 -3.27 -40.36 -5.31
N PRO A 262 -3.73 -40.53 -4.05
CA PRO A 262 -3.47 -39.56 -2.97
C PRO A 262 -1.98 -39.25 -2.77
N VAL A 263 -1.08 -40.19 -3.01
CA VAL A 263 0.37 -40.00 -2.90
C VAL A 263 0.87 -38.99 -3.95
N TYR A 264 0.37 -39.09 -5.17
CA TYR A 264 0.76 -38.15 -6.25
C TYR A 264 0.20 -36.73 -6.01
N VAL A 265 -0.99 -36.65 -5.43
CA VAL A 265 -1.54 -35.35 -4.99
C VAL A 265 -0.62 -34.69 -3.96
N LEU A 266 -0.09 -35.43 -2.98
CA LEU A 266 0.88 -34.92 -2.01
C LEU A 266 2.17 -34.43 -2.67
N VAL A 267 2.67 -35.15 -3.64
CA VAL A 267 3.87 -34.77 -4.43
C VAL A 267 3.58 -33.48 -5.21
N TYR A 268 2.43 -33.36 -5.85
CA TYR A 268 2.04 -32.16 -6.58
C TYR A 268 1.90 -30.92 -5.68
N ILE A 269 1.28 -31.10 -4.51
CA ILE A 269 1.20 -30.04 -3.47
C ILE A 269 2.61 -29.64 -3.00
N GLY A 270 3.50 -30.63 -2.79
CA GLY A 270 4.90 -30.37 -2.44
C GLY A 270 5.61 -29.51 -3.48
N PHE A 271 5.39 -29.80 -4.77
CA PHE A 271 5.95 -29.04 -5.89
C PHE A 271 5.42 -27.60 -5.92
N LEU A 272 4.17 -27.36 -5.53
CA LEU A 272 3.59 -26.01 -5.44
C LEU A 272 4.08 -25.23 -4.21
N VAL A 273 4.28 -25.94 -3.09
CA VAL A 273 4.66 -25.32 -1.80
C VAL A 273 6.15 -25.00 -1.74
N THR A 274 7.01 -25.80 -2.34
CA THR A 274 8.47 -25.61 -2.31
C THR A 274 8.92 -24.25 -2.87
N PRO A 275 8.45 -23.80 -4.06
CA PRO A 275 8.78 -22.46 -4.55
C PRO A 275 8.23 -21.34 -3.68
N LEU A 276 7.05 -21.52 -3.04
CA LEU A 276 6.50 -20.55 -2.09
C LEU A 276 7.41 -20.34 -0.88
N ILE A 277 7.91 -21.44 -0.31
CA ILE A 277 8.86 -21.38 0.81
C ILE A 277 10.16 -20.68 0.36
N GLY A 278 10.68 -21.05 -0.82
CA GLY A 278 11.85 -20.41 -1.42
C GLY A 278 11.67 -18.89 -1.60
N SER A 279 10.54 -18.49 -2.17
CA SER A 279 10.18 -17.08 -2.35
C SER A 279 10.08 -16.31 -1.02
N LEU A 280 9.48 -16.91 0.01
CA LEU A 280 9.41 -16.32 1.34
C LEU A 280 10.80 -16.12 1.97
N LEU A 281 11.69 -17.10 1.83
CA LEU A 281 13.06 -17.01 2.33
C LEU A 281 13.86 -15.95 1.58
N ASN A 282 13.78 -15.94 0.25
CA ASN A 282 14.41 -14.94 -0.60
C ASN A 282 13.93 -13.51 -0.26
N HIS A 283 12.62 -13.36 -0.08
CA HIS A 283 12.04 -12.06 0.29
C HIS A 283 12.53 -11.57 1.67
N ARG A 284 12.65 -12.48 2.65
CA ARG A 284 13.20 -12.15 3.98
C ARG A 284 14.67 -11.75 3.89
N THR A 285 15.46 -12.44 3.07
CA THR A 285 16.89 -12.16 2.87
C THR A 285 17.10 -10.81 2.20
N ILE A 286 16.38 -10.54 1.11
CA ILE A 286 16.43 -9.24 0.42
C ILE A 286 15.99 -8.10 1.36
N LYS A 287 14.95 -8.33 2.19
CA LYS A 287 14.49 -7.34 3.17
C LYS A 287 15.53 -7.06 4.25
N LYS A 288 16.29 -8.06 4.70
CA LYS A 288 17.40 -7.89 5.65
C LYS A 288 18.52 -7.06 5.04
N ILE A 289 18.94 -7.34 3.81
CA ILE A 289 19.96 -6.60 3.10
C ILE A 289 19.55 -5.14 2.92
N LYS A 290 18.28 -4.89 2.54
CA LYS A 290 17.73 -3.52 2.39
C LYS A 290 17.57 -2.75 3.71
N LYS A 291 17.54 -3.42 4.87
CA LYS A 291 17.48 -2.78 6.18
C LYS A 291 18.86 -2.53 6.80
N GLY A 292 19.86 -3.28 6.37
CA GLY A 292 21.23 -3.15 6.86
C GLY A 292 22.12 -2.24 5.99
N ALA A 293 21.59 -1.78 4.86
CA ALA A 293 22.17 -0.74 4.00
C ALA A 293 21.39 0.57 4.15
#